data_b1194c14af72b06c9bed41dbef8bf2fb
#
_entry.id   b1194c14af72b06c9bed41dbef8bf2fb
#
_cell.length_a   1.000
_cell.length_b   1.000
_cell.length_c   1.000
_cell.angle_alpha   90.00
_cell.angle_beta   90.00
_cell.angle_gamma   90.00
#
_symmetry.space_group_name_H-M   'P 1'
#
loop_
_entity.id
_entity.type
_entity.pdbx_description
1 polymer ?
#
loop_
_entity_poly.entity_id
_entity_poly.type
_entity_poly.pdbx_seq_one_letter_code
_entity_poly.pdbx_strand_id
1 'polypeptide(L)'
;MRLAGILSGAVVLLQLALAAQAQGVGDAQRGAQVFTQCKICHSLEAGKNMVGPSLHGLIGRKAGSVPGYAYSPTMKNANVTWNDDTLSKYLSDPKAFIPGDKMAFVGIKDPTKLGDLLAYLNQATK
;
A
#
# COMPACT_ATOMS: atom_id res chain seq x y z
N MET A 1 -6.55 24.83 -69.81
CA MET A 1 -7.16 25.60 -68.69
C MET A 1 -7.14 24.74 -67.44
N ARG A 2 -6.19 24.96 -66.69
CA ARG A 2 -5.98 25.10 -65.26
C ARG A 2 -6.89 24.31 -64.35
N LEU A 3 -6.39 23.21 -63.88
CA LEU A 3 -6.90 22.48 -62.70
C LEU A 3 -5.96 22.79 -61.56
N ALA A 4 -6.48 23.52 -60.61
CA ALA A 4 -5.82 23.78 -59.36
C ALA A 4 -5.92 22.54 -58.49
N GLY A 5 -4.79 21.94 -58.19
CA GLY A 5 -4.70 20.87 -57.22
C GLY A 5 -4.87 21.39 -55.80
N ILE A 6 -5.85 20.89 -55.11
CA ILE A 6 -6.00 21.13 -53.68
C ILE A 6 -5.27 19.99 -52.99
N LEU A 7 -4.12 20.31 -52.46
CA LEU A 7 -3.39 19.44 -51.53
C LEU A 7 -4.13 19.45 -50.18
N SER A 8 -4.95 18.47 -49.98
CA SER A 8 -5.47 18.20 -48.64
C SER A 8 -4.36 17.61 -47.79
N GLY A 9 -3.73 18.46 -47.04
CA GLY A 9 -2.82 18.05 -46.00
C GLY A 9 -3.60 17.34 -44.92
N ALA A 10 -3.50 16.04 -44.89
CA ALA A 10 -3.94 15.25 -43.75
C ALA A 10 -2.99 15.58 -42.58
N VAL A 11 -3.46 16.46 -41.71
CA VAL A 11 -2.85 16.64 -40.40
C VAL A 11 -3.18 15.39 -39.61
N VAL A 12 -2.28 14.44 -39.62
CA VAL A 12 -2.29 13.36 -38.68
C VAL A 12 -1.95 13.97 -37.31
N LEU A 13 -2.99 14.34 -36.61
CA LEU A 13 -2.89 14.60 -35.19
C LEU A 13 -2.52 13.28 -34.54
N LEU A 14 -1.24 13.08 -34.39
CA LEU A 14 -0.69 12.07 -33.51
C LEU A 14 -1.11 12.47 -32.09
N GLN A 15 -2.28 12.04 -31.70
CA GLN A 15 -2.67 12.09 -30.32
C GLN A 15 -1.78 11.09 -29.59
N LEU A 16 -0.67 11.61 -29.12
CA LEU A 16 0.01 11.01 -28.00
C LEU A 16 -0.99 11.02 -26.85
N ALA A 17 -1.75 9.94 -26.75
CA ALA A 17 -2.37 9.59 -25.49
C ALA A 17 -1.22 9.43 -24.52
N LEU A 18 -0.88 10.49 -23.83
CA LEU A 18 -0.20 10.37 -22.57
C LEU A 18 -1.16 9.55 -21.73
N ALA A 19 -0.89 8.25 -21.68
CA ALA A 19 -1.41 7.46 -20.60
C ALA A 19 -0.97 8.19 -19.34
N ALA A 20 -1.90 8.88 -18.71
CA ALA A 20 -1.68 9.45 -17.40
C ALA A 20 -1.31 8.25 -16.53
N GLN A 21 -0.02 8.03 -16.38
CA GLN A 21 0.50 7.12 -15.40
C GLN A 21 -0.05 7.64 -14.08
N ALA A 22 -0.94 6.89 -13.48
CA ALA A 22 -1.42 7.22 -12.16
C ALA A 22 -0.21 7.22 -11.23
N GLN A 23 0.37 8.37 -11.07
CA GLN A 23 1.50 8.67 -10.21
C GLN A 23 0.98 8.74 -8.79
N GLY A 24 0.47 7.71 -8.28
CA GLY A 24 -0.04 7.93 -6.97
C GLY A 24 0.34 6.85 -6.01
N VAL A 25 0.52 5.72 -6.49
CA VAL A 25 0.66 4.57 -5.60
C VAL A 25 1.81 3.76 -6.14
N GLY A 26 2.64 3.26 -5.28
CA GLY A 26 3.79 2.47 -5.66
C GLY A 26 3.41 1.23 -6.48
N ASP A 27 4.38 0.44 -6.78
CA ASP A 27 4.26 -0.76 -7.57
C ASP A 27 4.02 -1.98 -6.67
N ALA A 28 2.88 -2.66 -6.85
CA ALA A 28 2.52 -3.81 -6.01
C ALA A 28 3.45 -5.01 -6.19
N GLN A 29 4.05 -5.19 -7.37
CA GLN A 29 5.02 -6.28 -7.58
C GLN A 29 6.30 -6.04 -6.77
N ARG A 30 6.82 -4.82 -6.79
CA ARG A 30 7.93 -4.44 -5.91
C ARG A 30 7.51 -4.50 -4.45
N GLY A 31 6.29 -4.11 -4.15
CA GLY A 31 5.72 -4.19 -2.80
C GLY A 31 5.67 -5.61 -2.26
N ALA A 32 5.40 -6.61 -3.10
CA ALA A 32 5.46 -8.01 -2.72
C ALA A 32 6.86 -8.42 -2.23
N GLN A 33 7.90 -7.88 -2.83
CA GLN A 33 9.27 -8.11 -2.39
C GLN A 33 9.55 -7.44 -1.03
N VAL A 34 9.08 -6.22 -0.84
CA VAL A 34 9.17 -5.54 0.46
C VAL A 34 8.40 -6.31 1.54
N PHE A 35 7.25 -6.86 1.19
CA PHE A 35 6.39 -7.65 2.10
C PHE A 35 7.04 -8.95 2.56
N THR A 36 8.07 -9.44 1.92
CA THR A 36 8.76 -10.68 2.29
C THR A 36 9.20 -10.68 3.76
N GLN A 37 9.65 -9.57 4.29
CA GLN A 37 10.02 -9.44 5.70
C GLN A 37 8.80 -9.49 6.64
N CYS A 38 7.63 -9.17 6.17
CA CYS A 38 6.40 -9.20 6.96
C CYS A 38 5.82 -10.62 7.11
N LYS A 39 6.05 -11.48 6.11
CA LYS A 39 5.57 -12.86 6.09
C LYS A 39 6.11 -13.72 7.22
N ILE A 40 7.23 -13.34 7.82
CA ILE A 40 7.82 -14.05 8.94
C ILE A 40 6.86 -14.08 10.13
N CYS A 41 6.06 -13.03 10.29
CA CYS A 41 5.18 -12.83 11.43
C CYS A 41 3.70 -12.73 11.06
N HIS A 42 3.36 -12.44 9.80
CA HIS A 42 1.98 -12.20 9.37
C HIS A 42 1.53 -13.16 8.29
N SER A 43 0.27 -13.60 8.39
CA SER A 43 -0.45 -14.30 7.32
C SER A 43 -1.43 -13.36 6.63
N LEU A 44 -1.71 -13.63 5.37
CA LEU A 44 -2.79 -12.99 4.62
C LEU A 44 -4.13 -13.74 4.73
N GLU A 45 -4.11 -14.92 5.32
CA GLU A 45 -5.31 -15.75 5.51
C GLU A 45 -6.19 -15.24 6.65
N ALA A 46 -7.50 -15.22 6.41
CA ALA A 46 -8.45 -14.86 7.45
C ALA A 46 -8.34 -15.81 8.65
N GLY A 47 -8.32 -15.26 9.86
CA GLY A 47 -8.28 -16.02 11.10
C GLY A 47 -6.94 -16.67 11.44
N LYS A 48 -5.92 -16.52 10.60
CA LYS A 48 -4.60 -17.08 10.86
C LYS A 48 -3.68 -16.05 11.51
N ASN A 49 -3.68 -16.02 12.82
CA ASN A 49 -2.73 -15.23 13.60
C ASN A 49 -1.43 -16.03 13.80
N MET A 50 -0.32 -15.34 13.76
CA MET A 50 1.03 -15.86 13.98
C MET A 50 1.70 -15.03 15.08
N VAL A 51 2.97 -14.71 14.96
CA VAL A 51 3.63 -13.75 15.86
C VAL A 51 2.94 -12.39 15.80
N GLY A 52 2.49 -11.99 14.59
CA GLY A 52 1.60 -10.85 14.37
C GLY A 52 0.18 -11.29 14.01
N PRO A 53 -0.78 -10.37 14.05
CA PRO A 53 -2.15 -10.67 13.64
C PRO A 53 -2.27 -10.92 12.14
N SER A 54 -3.30 -11.68 11.75
CA SER A 54 -3.66 -11.80 10.33
C SER A 54 -3.85 -10.43 9.70
N LEU A 55 -3.36 -10.26 8.48
CA LEU A 55 -3.53 -9.02 7.72
C LEU A 55 -4.74 -9.06 6.79
N HIS A 56 -5.52 -10.14 6.81
CA HIS A 56 -6.74 -10.20 6.02
C HIS A 56 -7.71 -9.08 6.42
N GLY A 57 -8.22 -8.36 5.43
CA GLY A 57 -9.14 -7.25 5.67
C GLY A 57 -8.48 -6.01 6.31
N LEU A 58 -7.16 -5.84 6.15
CA LEU A 58 -6.40 -4.77 6.81
C LEU A 58 -6.93 -3.37 6.51
N ILE A 59 -7.18 -3.07 5.25
CA ILE A 59 -7.61 -1.74 4.85
C ILE A 59 -9.05 -1.48 5.32
N GLY A 60 -9.22 -0.43 6.09
CA GLY A 60 -10.49 -0.08 6.74
C GLY A 60 -10.71 -0.75 8.09
N ARG A 61 -9.78 -1.59 8.55
CA ARG A 61 -9.88 -2.27 9.83
C ARG A 61 -9.39 -1.38 10.97
N LYS A 62 -10.08 -1.43 12.09
CA LYS A 62 -9.63 -0.76 13.30
C LYS A 62 -8.39 -1.46 13.87
N ALA A 63 -7.41 -0.67 14.28
CA ALA A 63 -6.23 -1.19 14.97
C ALA A 63 -6.63 -1.93 16.24
N GLY A 64 -5.92 -3.02 16.53
CA GLY A 64 -6.18 -3.81 17.73
C GLY A 64 -7.46 -4.64 17.71
N SER A 65 -8.07 -4.88 16.53
CA SER A 65 -9.41 -5.48 16.44
C SER A 65 -9.46 -6.92 15.93
N VAL A 66 -8.33 -7.52 15.52
CA VAL A 66 -8.37 -8.90 15.05
C VAL A 66 -8.70 -9.84 16.19
N PRO A 67 -9.75 -10.67 16.03
CA PRO A 67 -10.13 -11.63 17.08
C PRO A 67 -9.01 -12.62 17.39
N GLY A 68 -8.83 -12.93 18.67
CA GLY A 68 -7.89 -13.95 19.13
C GLY A 68 -6.43 -13.54 19.16
N TYR A 69 -6.10 -12.32 18.76
CA TYR A 69 -4.73 -11.83 18.86
C TYR A 69 -4.52 -10.98 20.12
N ALA A 70 -3.44 -11.24 20.83
CA ALA A 70 -3.08 -10.51 22.06
C ALA A 70 -2.26 -9.26 21.71
N TYR A 71 -2.92 -8.14 21.52
CA TYR A 71 -2.29 -6.86 21.24
C TYR A 71 -1.63 -6.25 22.48
N SER A 72 -0.65 -5.35 22.25
CA SER A 72 -0.22 -4.42 23.30
C SER A 72 -1.39 -3.52 23.73
N PRO A 73 -1.40 -3.03 24.99
CA PRO A 73 -2.42 -2.05 25.41
C PRO A 73 -2.48 -0.81 24.54
N THR A 74 -1.33 -0.30 24.10
CA THR A 74 -1.28 0.89 23.24
C THR A 74 -1.87 0.63 21.85
N MET A 75 -1.62 -0.53 21.26
CA MET A 75 -2.24 -0.88 19.98
C MET A 75 -3.75 -1.07 20.13
N LYS A 76 -4.18 -1.76 21.17
CA LYS A 76 -5.60 -2.01 21.45
C LYS A 76 -6.38 -0.72 21.65
N ASN A 77 -5.76 0.29 22.25
CA ASN A 77 -6.37 1.57 22.58
C ASN A 77 -5.99 2.69 21.59
N ALA A 78 -5.35 2.38 20.49
CA ALA A 78 -4.81 3.38 19.56
C ALA A 78 -5.88 4.24 18.89
N ASN A 79 -7.10 3.72 18.75
CA ASN A 79 -8.21 4.39 18.06
C ASN A 79 -7.83 4.85 16.64
N VAL A 80 -7.19 3.96 15.90
CA VAL A 80 -6.71 4.16 14.53
C VAL A 80 -7.45 3.21 13.60
N THR A 81 -7.86 3.69 12.45
CA THR A 81 -8.31 2.86 11.33
C THR A 81 -7.20 2.78 10.30
N TRP A 82 -6.91 1.56 9.84
CA TRP A 82 -5.84 1.36 8.86
C TRP A 82 -6.27 1.78 7.46
N ASN A 83 -5.53 2.70 6.90
CA ASN A 83 -5.62 3.18 5.53
C ASN A 83 -4.21 3.56 5.05
N ASP A 84 -4.07 4.05 3.84
CA ASP A 84 -2.74 4.40 3.31
C ASP A 84 -2.02 5.44 4.18
N ASP A 85 -2.73 6.43 4.69
CA ASP A 85 -2.14 7.48 5.53
C ASP A 85 -1.65 6.92 6.88
N THR A 86 -2.51 6.21 7.60
CA THR A 86 -2.15 5.66 8.92
C THR A 86 -1.13 4.53 8.82
N LEU A 87 -1.23 3.68 7.79
CA LEU A 87 -0.21 2.65 7.53
C LEU A 87 1.13 3.27 7.14
N SER A 88 1.13 4.34 6.35
CA SER A 88 2.35 5.06 6.01
C SER A 88 3.07 5.58 7.26
N LYS A 89 2.33 6.19 8.17
CA LYS A 89 2.87 6.67 9.45
C LYS A 89 3.39 5.53 10.33
N TYR A 90 2.60 4.47 10.45
CA TYR A 90 2.96 3.33 11.30
C TYR A 90 4.15 2.55 10.74
N LEU A 91 4.14 2.22 9.46
CA LEU A 91 5.19 1.41 8.86
C LEU A 91 6.50 2.17 8.61
N SER A 92 6.47 3.49 8.57
CA SER A 92 7.70 4.28 8.50
C SER A 92 8.43 4.35 9.85
N ASP A 93 7.69 4.40 10.94
CA ASP A 93 8.23 4.42 12.31
C ASP A 93 7.19 3.89 13.31
N PRO A 94 7.12 2.57 13.50
CA PRO A 94 6.11 1.96 14.36
C PRO A 94 6.13 2.47 15.80
N LYS A 95 7.32 2.62 16.36
CA LYS A 95 7.47 3.05 17.76
C LYS A 95 7.09 4.51 18.00
N ALA A 96 7.28 5.36 16.98
CA ALA A 96 6.87 6.75 17.07
C ALA A 96 5.35 6.89 16.94
N PHE A 97 4.72 6.11 16.07
CA PHE A 97 3.27 6.21 15.82
C PHE A 97 2.44 5.52 16.89
N ILE A 98 2.85 4.34 17.34
CA ILE A 98 2.19 3.59 18.43
C ILE A 98 3.26 3.15 19.44
N PRO A 99 3.63 4.05 20.37
CA PRO A 99 4.62 3.70 21.39
C PRO A 99 4.17 2.50 22.22
N GLY A 100 5.06 1.53 22.40
CA GLY A 100 4.77 0.31 23.15
C GLY A 100 4.10 -0.79 22.34
N ASP A 101 4.01 -0.67 21.01
CA ASP A 101 3.57 -1.77 20.16
C ASP A 101 4.52 -2.98 20.28
N LYS A 102 3.99 -4.16 19.97
CA LYS A 102 4.76 -5.42 20.06
C LYS A 102 5.57 -5.74 18.81
N MET A 103 5.32 -5.06 17.72
CA MET A 103 5.94 -5.39 16.44
C MET A 103 7.43 -5.08 16.47
N ALA A 104 8.27 -6.11 16.35
CA ALA A 104 9.72 -5.98 16.29
C ALA A 104 10.16 -5.55 14.89
N PHE A 105 9.85 -4.31 14.53
CA PHE A 105 10.10 -3.76 13.20
C PHE A 105 10.52 -2.29 13.32
N VAL A 106 11.66 -1.95 12.72
CA VAL A 106 12.23 -0.60 12.84
C VAL A 106 11.59 0.42 11.91
N GLY A 107 10.87 -0.04 10.91
CA GLY A 107 10.23 0.82 9.92
C GLY A 107 10.93 0.86 8.57
N ILE A 108 10.19 1.34 7.58
CA ILE A 108 10.68 1.55 6.22
C ILE A 108 10.87 3.04 6.02
N LYS A 109 12.12 3.47 5.86
CA LYS A 109 12.49 4.88 5.73
C LYS A 109 12.48 5.37 4.28
N ASP A 110 12.62 4.45 3.32
CA ASP A 110 12.57 4.76 1.90
C ASP A 110 11.11 4.97 1.46
N PRO A 111 10.72 6.18 1.04
CA PRO A 111 9.33 6.45 0.67
C PRO A 111 8.87 5.67 -0.56
N THR A 112 9.77 5.32 -1.47
CA THR A 112 9.43 4.49 -2.64
C THR A 112 9.08 3.07 -2.23
N LYS A 113 9.88 2.46 -1.38
CA LYS A 113 9.59 1.11 -0.84
C LYS A 113 8.32 1.09 -0.02
N LEU A 114 8.09 2.12 0.77
CA LEU A 114 6.86 2.25 1.56
C LEU A 114 5.63 2.36 0.66
N GLY A 115 5.68 3.19 -0.37
CA GLY A 115 4.61 3.30 -1.36
C GLY A 115 4.34 2.00 -2.09
N ASP A 116 5.39 1.27 -2.47
CA ASP A 116 5.27 -0.05 -3.11
C ASP A 116 4.60 -1.06 -2.17
N LEU A 117 4.99 -1.08 -0.90
CA LEU A 117 4.36 -1.95 0.09
C LEU A 117 2.88 -1.62 0.29
N LEU A 118 2.52 -0.35 0.37
CA LEU A 118 1.11 0.06 0.49
C LEU A 118 0.29 -0.39 -0.72
N ALA A 119 0.82 -0.26 -1.93
CA ALA A 119 0.16 -0.75 -3.13
C ALA A 119 -0.09 -2.28 -3.06
N TYR A 120 0.89 -3.03 -2.58
CA TYR A 120 0.74 -4.47 -2.39
C TYR A 120 -0.31 -4.80 -1.33
N LEU A 121 -0.27 -4.14 -0.16
CA LEU A 121 -1.21 -4.39 0.92
C LEU A 121 -2.66 -4.11 0.51
N ASN A 122 -2.89 -3.06 -0.29
CA ASN A 122 -4.22 -2.76 -0.80
C ASN A 122 -4.81 -3.87 -1.69
N GLN A 123 -3.97 -4.67 -2.32
CA GLN A 123 -4.41 -5.80 -3.14
C GLN A 123 -4.44 -7.11 -2.36
N ALA A 124 -3.42 -7.38 -1.59
CA ALA A 124 -3.16 -8.70 -1.00
C ALA A 124 -3.96 -8.96 0.28
N THR A 125 -4.46 -7.93 0.96
CA THR A 125 -5.17 -8.08 2.23
C THR A 125 -6.69 -8.12 2.10
N LYS A 126 -7.21 -8.12 0.88
CA LYS A 126 -8.66 -8.20 0.62
C LYS A 126 -9.24 -9.56 0.92
#